data_d934c0f536acfd32673ba387173220cf
#
_entry.id   d934c0f536acfd32673ba387173220cf
#
_cell.length_a   1.000
_cell.length_b   1.000
_cell.length_c   1.000
_cell.angle_alpha   90.00
_cell.angle_beta   90.00
_cell.angle_gamma   90.00
#
_symmetry.space_group_name_H-M   'P 1'
#
loop_
_entity.id
_entity.type
_entity.pdbx_description
1 polymer ?
#
loop_
_entity_poly.entity_id
_entity_poly.type
_entity_poly.pdbx_seq_one_letter_code
_entity_poly.pdbx_strand_id
1 'polypeptide(L)'
;PEVAFVQTMKETGWLQYGGDASIEQFNFAGLGTTGGGVAGESFADVRTGIRAQIQHLKAYATGDALNQECVDDRYEYVTKGCAPYVEWLGQRENPGGYGWATAERYGYSIVDMISKLKASR
;
A
#
# COMPACT_ATOMS: atom_id res chain seq x y z
N PRO A 1 5.48 4.48 9.75
CA PRO A 1 5.14 3.08 10.05
C PRO A 1 3.64 2.84 10.16
N GLU A 2 2.88 3.78 10.72
CA GLU A 2 1.45 3.61 10.93
C GLU A 2 0.70 3.38 9.62
N VAL A 3 1.06 4.11 8.56
CA VAL A 3 0.39 3.97 7.26
C VAL A 3 0.59 2.56 6.72
N ALA A 4 1.82 2.06 6.73
CA ALA A 4 2.12 0.72 6.22
C ALA A 4 1.41 -0.35 7.05
N PHE A 5 1.43 -0.24 8.36
CA PHE A 5 0.78 -1.20 9.25
C PHE A 5 -0.73 -1.26 9.01
N VAL A 6 -1.37 -0.09 9.02
CA VAL A 6 -2.82 0.01 8.84
C VAL A 6 -3.22 -0.45 7.44
N GLN A 7 -2.44 -0.08 6.42
CA GLN A 7 -2.71 -0.53 5.06
C GLN A 7 -2.63 -2.05 4.95
N THR A 8 -1.66 -2.67 5.59
CA THR A 8 -1.55 -4.14 5.63
C THR A 8 -2.81 -4.76 6.21
N MET A 9 -3.30 -4.25 7.34
CA MET A 9 -4.52 -4.76 7.96
C MET A 9 -5.72 -4.60 7.03
N LYS A 10 -5.83 -3.46 6.38
CA LYS A 10 -6.92 -3.19 5.44
C LYS A 10 -6.87 -4.11 4.22
N GLU A 11 -5.70 -4.23 3.60
CA GLU A 11 -5.54 -4.97 2.36
C GLU A 11 -5.63 -6.49 2.55
N THR A 12 -5.22 -6.99 3.69
CA THR A 12 -5.22 -8.43 3.98
C THR A 12 -6.43 -8.89 4.81
N GLY A 13 -7.36 -7.97 5.13
CA GLY A 13 -8.48 -8.30 6.00
C GLY A 13 -8.00 -8.80 7.36
N TRP A 14 -7.11 -8.05 8.00
CA TRP A 14 -6.52 -8.38 9.29
C TRP A 14 -5.72 -9.69 9.24
N LEU A 15 -4.99 -9.89 8.13
CA LEU A 15 -4.12 -11.05 7.89
C LEU A 15 -4.91 -12.36 7.68
N GLN A 16 -6.17 -12.27 7.31
CA GLN A 16 -6.99 -13.45 7.02
C GLN A 16 -6.93 -13.87 5.55
N TYR A 17 -6.51 -12.96 4.67
CA TYR A 17 -6.28 -13.26 3.25
C TYR A 17 -7.50 -13.92 2.56
N GLY A 18 -8.67 -13.30 2.70
CA GLY A 18 -9.88 -13.82 2.08
C GLY A 18 -10.06 -13.52 0.60
N GLY A 19 -9.12 -12.75 -0.01
CA GLY A 19 -9.21 -12.33 -1.40
C GLY A 19 -8.29 -13.10 -2.34
N ASP A 20 -7.81 -12.41 -3.40
CA ASP A 20 -7.02 -13.03 -4.46
C ASP A 20 -5.58 -13.37 -4.05
N ALA A 21 -5.03 -12.67 -3.04
CA ALA A 21 -3.68 -12.90 -2.56
C ALA A 21 -3.65 -13.94 -1.44
N SER A 22 -2.51 -14.63 -1.29
CA SER A 22 -2.30 -15.61 -0.22
C SER A 22 -1.11 -15.20 0.66
N ILE A 23 -1.07 -15.76 1.89
CA ILE A 23 -0.01 -15.45 2.85
C ILE A 23 1.39 -15.86 2.33
N GLU A 24 1.46 -16.90 1.52
CA GLU A 24 2.73 -17.42 0.98
C GLU A 24 3.42 -16.43 0.03
N GLN A 25 2.70 -15.43 -0.45
CA GLN A 25 3.25 -14.42 -1.35
C GLN A 25 4.06 -13.35 -0.61
N PHE A 26 3.87 -13.20 0.70
CA PHE A 26 4.48 -12.13 1.50
C PHE A 26 4.21 -10.73 0.92
N ASN A 27 3.05 -10.57 0.27
CA ASN A 27 2.59 -9.33 -0.33
C ASN A 27 1.49 -8.77 0.56
N PHE A 28 1.83 -7.80 1.40
CA PHE A 28 0.93 -7.31 2.45
C PHE A 28 0.07 -6.13 2.04
N ALA A 29 0.21 -5.67 0.81
CA ALA A 29 -0.48 -4.44 0.38
C ALA A 29 -1.13 -4.57 -1.00
N GLY A 30 -1.28 -5.77 -1.50
CA GLY A 30 -1.95 -6.00 -2.78
C GLY A 30 -1.18 -5.50 -3.99
N LEU A 31 0.14 -5.44 -3.92
CA LEU A 31 0.96 -4.98 -5.04
C LEU A 31 0.74 -5.88 -6.26
N GLY A 32 0.41 -5.27 -7.38
CA GLY A 32 0.16 -5.99 -8.62
C GLY A 32 -1.19 -6.70 -8.70
N THR A 33 -2.01 -6.61 -7.67
CA THR A 33 -3.36 -7.18 -7.67
C THR A 33 -4.28 -6.28 -8.51
N THR A 34 -4.84 -6.84 -9.57
CA THR A 34 -5.69 -6.06 -10.48
C THR A 34 -7.16 -6.52 -10.46
N GLY A 35 -7.51 -7.39 -9.51
CA GLY A 35 -8.84 -7.99 -9.42
C GLY A 35 -9.00 -9.21 -10.33
N GLY A 36 -10.20 -9.75 -10.41
CA GLY A 36 -10.49 -10.86 -11.33
C GLY A 36 -9.70 -12.13 -11.07
N GLY A 37 -9.28 -12.38 -9.83
CA GLY A 37 -8.53 -13.57 -9.46
C GLY A 37 -7.01 -13.44 -9.61
N VAL A 38 -6.52 -12.26 -9.99
CA VAL A 38 -5.08 -12.02 -10.11
C VAL A 38 -4.47 -11.87 -8.72
N ALA A 39 -3.56 -12.78 -8.35
CA ALA A 39 -3.00 -12.83 -7.00
C ALA A 39 -1.99 -11.72 -6.70
N GLY A 40 -1.46 -11.05 -7.73
CA GLY A 40 -0.46 -10.02 -7.55
C GLY A 40 0.95 -10.58 -7.43
N GLU A 41 1.87 -9.76 -6.94
CA GLU A 41 3.28 -10.13 -6.85
C GLU A 41 3.58 -11.00 -5.64
N SER A 42 4.64 -11.80 -5.75
CA SER A 42 5.15 -12.62 -4.66
C SER A 42 6.57 -12.19 -4.32
N PHE A 43 6.91 -12.25 -3.03
CA PHE A 43 8.24 -11.89 -2.54
C PHE A 43 8.87 -13.07 -1.82
N ALA A 44 10.21 -13.05 -1.71
CA ALA A 44 10.97 -14.19 -1.18
C ALA A 44 10.76 -14.40 0.32
N ASP A 45 10.51 -13.30 1.07
CA ASP A 45 10.35 -13.37 2.52
C ASP A 45 9.56 -12.15 3.01
N VAL A 46 9.24 -12.15 4.31
CA VAL A 46 8.46 -11.08 4.94
C VAL A 46 9.17 -9.73 4.81
N ARG A 47 10.48 -9.71 5.08
CA ARG A 47 11.26 -8.46 5.02
C ARG A 47 11.21 -7.82 3.64
N THR A 48 11.38 -8.61 2.60
CA THR A 48 11.34 -8.13 1.21
C THR A 48 9.95 -7.62 0.85
N GLY A 49 8.92 -8.33 1.26
CA GLY A 49 7.54 -7.91 1.02
C GLY A 49 7.21 -6.58 1.70
N ILE A 50 7.64 -6.40 2.93
CA ILE A 50 7.44 -5.14 3.66
C ILE A 50 8.26 -4.01 3.03
N ARG A 51 9.51 -4.30 2.63
CA ARG A 51 10.33 -3.30 1.94
C ARG A 51 9.64 -2.82 0.67
N ALA A 52 9.12 -3.73 -0.13
CA ALA A 52 8.42 -3.36 -1.38
C ALA A 52 7.22 -2.46 -1.09
N GLN A 53 6.43 -2.78 -0.08
CA GLN A 53 5.29 -1.95 0.32
C GLN A 53 5.73 -0.55 0.72
N ILE A 54 6.76 -0.44 1.56
CA ILE A 54 7.25 0.85 2.04
C ILE A 54 7.84 1.66 0.89
N GLN A 55 8.58 1.02 -0.01
CA GLN A 55 9.14 1.71 -1.18
C GLN A 55 8.04 2.24 -2.10
N HIS A 56 6.99 1.47 -2.28
CA HIS A 56 5.84 1.89 -3.09
C HIS A 56 5.11 3.07 -2.43
N LEU A 57 4.89 3.01 -1.12
CA LEU A 57 4.32 4.14 -0.37
C LEU A 57 5.19 5.38 -0.47
N LYS A 58 6.52 5.22 -0.37
CA LYS A 58 7.45 6.33 -0.51
C LYS A 58 7.34 6.98 -1.88
N ALA A 59 7.18 6.16 -2.92
CA ALA A 59 7.02 6.68 -4.28
C ALA A 59 5.81 7.60 -4.39
N TYR A 60 4.70 7.26 -3.76
CA TYR A 60 3.52 8.14 -3.73
C TYR A 60 3.78 9.40 -2.91
N ALA A 61 4.48 9.29 -1.80
CA ALA A 61 4.64 10.39 -0.87
C ALA A 61 5.65 11.45 -1.32
N THR A 62 6.70 11.04 -2.03
CA THR A 62 7.82 11.94 -2.33
C THR A 62 8.59 11.50 -3.58
N GLY A 63 9.33 12.45 -4.16
CA GLY A 63 10.28 12.14 -5.23
C GLY A 63 11.69 11.82 -4.76
N ASP A 64 11.90 11.74 -3.43
CA ASP A 64 13.23 11.46 -2.88
C ASP A 64 13.70 10.06 -3.24
N ALA A 65 15.03 9.89 -3.36
CA ALA A 65 15.62 8.60 -3.70
C ALA A 65 15.40 7.58 -2.57
N LEU A 66 15.37 6.30 -2.96
CA LEU A 66 15.31 5.21 -1.99
C LEU A 66 16.65 5.07 -1.26
N ASN A 67 16.58 4.65 0.00
CA ASN A 67 17.77 4.44 0.84
C ASN A 67 18.39 3.05 0.67
N GLN A 68 17.64 2.12 0.12
CA GLN A 68 18.08 0.73 -0.09
C GLN A 68 17.71 0.29 -1.49
N GLU A 69 18.27 -0.85 -1.91
CA GLU A 69 17.98 -1.43 -3.22
C GLU A 69 16.46 -1.59 -3.40
N CYS A 70 15.98 -1.19 -4.57
CA CYS A 70 14.55 -1.29 -4.89
C CYS A 70 14.16 -2.74 -5.12
N VAL A 71 13.16 -3.21 -4.36
CA VAL A 71 12.57 -4.53 -4.53
C VAL A 71 11.11 -4.45 -4.95
N ASP A 72 10.62 -3.24 -5.18
CA ASP A 72 9.27 -2.99 -5.66
C ASP A 72 9.28 -2.90 -7.18
N ASP A 73 8.84 -3.97 -7.84
CA ASP A 73 8.82 -4.04 -9.30
C ASP A 73 7.88 -3.02 -9.94
N ARG A 74 6.97 -2.46 -9.16
CA ARG A 74 6.00 -1.49 -9.64
C ARG A 74 6.36 -0.05 -9.30
N TYR A 75 7.56 0.17 -8.73
CA TYR A 75 8.02 1.49 -8.31
C TYR A 75 7.99 2.51 -9.46
N GLU A 76 8.40 2.08 -10.64
CA GLU A 76 8.47 2.96 -11.82
C GLU A 76 7.10 3.37 -12.36
N TYR A 77 6.06 2.63 -12.01
CA TYR A 77 4.70 2.96 -12.47
C TYR A 77 4.04 4.06 -11.65
N VAL A 78 4.61 4.42 -10.51
CA VAL A 78 4.06 5.46 -9.66
C VAL A 78 4.57 6.83 -10.10
N THR A 79 3.65 7.79 -10.23
CA THR A 79 4.02 9.19 -10.41
C THR A 79 4.55 9.71 -9.08
N LYS A 80 5.86 9.96 -9.03
CA LYS A 80 6.54 10.26 -7.76
C LYS A 80 6.00 11.52 -7.11
N GLY A 81 5.67 11.41 -5.81
CA GLY A 81 5.20 12.53 -5.04
C GLY A 81 3.75 12.95 -5.31
N CYS A 82 2.97 12.12 -6.01
CA CYS A 82 1.59 12.48 -6.37
C CYS A 82 0.62 12.40 -5.20
N ALA A 83 1.00 11.80 -4.08
CA ALA A 83 0.16 11.64 -2.91
C ALA A 83 0.94 11.93 -1.62
N PRO A 84 1.35 13.21 -1.39
CA PRO A 84 2.03 13.56 -0.15
C PRO A 84 1.11 13.51 1.08
N TYR A 85 -0.19 13.45 0.88
CA TYR A 85 -1.18 13.28 1.94
C TYR A 85 -1.76 11.87 1.86
N VAL A 86 -2.00 11.24 3.01
CA VAL A 86 -2.55 9.88 3.07
C VAL A 86 -3.89 9.79 2.35
N GLU A 87 -4.72 10.83 2.48
CA GLU A 87 -6.03 10.90 1.83
C GLU A 87 -5.94 10.75 0.31
N TRP A 88 -4.83 11.17 -0.27
CA TRP A 88 -4.63 11.12 -1.72
C TRP A 88 -4.13 9.76 -2.22
N LEU A 89 -3.97 8.77 -1.33
CA LEU A 89 -3.75 7.39 -1.73
C LEU A 89 -5.00 6.78 -2.39
N GLY A 90 -6.17 7.37 -2.14
CA GLY A 90 -7.38 7.00 -2.85
C GLY A 90 -7.48 7.74 -4.17
N GLN A 91 -7.67 7.01 -5.26
CA GLN A 91 -7.71 7.63 -6.60
C GLN A 91 -8.87 8.61 -6.75
N ARG A 92 -9.97 8.37 -6.06
CA ARG A 92 -11.15 9.24 -6.16
C ARG A 92 -10.95 10.58 -5.46
N GLU A 93 -10.13 10.63 -4.41
CA GLU A 93 -9.86 11.84 -3.65
C GLU A 93 -8.63 12.59 -4.12
N ASN A 94 -7.76 11.94 -4.88
CA ASN A 94 -6.53 12.56 -5.39
C ASN A 94 -6.88 13.53 -6.51
N PRO A 95 -6.42 14.80 -6.45
CA PRO A 95 -6.74 15.80 -7.47
C PRO A 95 -6.34 15.39 -8.89
N GLY A 96 -5.27 14.64 -9.05
CA GLY A 96 -4.80 14.17 -10.36
C GLY A 96 -5.34 12.81 -10.77
N GLY A 97 -6.15 12.17 -9.92
CA GLY A 97 -6.67 10.84 -10.21
C GLY A 97 -5.67 9.71 -9.97
N TYR A 98 -4.50 10.03 -9.41
CA TYR A 98 -3.50 9.03 -9.04
C TYR A 98 -3.87 8.39 -7.70
N GLY A 99 -3.24 7.29 -7.34
CA GLY A 99 -3.44 6.70 -6.03
C GLY A 99 -3.24 5.20 -6.03
N TRP A 100 -3.24 4.63 -4.82
CA TRP A 100 -3.01 3.22 -4.59
C TRP A 100 -4.21 2.36 -4.97
N ALA A 101 -5.40 2.83 -4.62
CA ALA A 101 -6.62 2.04 -4.81
C ALA A 101 -7.78 2.91 -5.27
N THR A 102 -8.75 2.27 -5.94
CA THR A 102 -9.94 2.94 -6.46
C THR A 102 -11.12 3.00 -5.50
N ALA A 103 -11.02 2.30 -4.36
CA ALA A 103 -12.09 2.28 -3.37
C ALA A 103 -12.41 3.68 -2.87
N GLU A 104 -13.69 4.01 -2.77
CA GLU A 104 -14.13 5.32 -2.27
C GLU A 104 -13.58 5.54 -0.87
N ARG A 105 -13.02 6.73 -0.64
CA ARG A 105 -12.46 7.16 0.65
C ARG A 105 -11.34 6.24 1.16
N TYR A 106 -10.58 5.66 0.25
CA TYR A 106 -9.51 4.72 0.63
C TYR A 106 -8.51 5.33 1.61
N GLY A 107 -7.96 6.50 1.29
CA GLY A 107 -7.01 7.19 2.16
C GLY A 107 -7.62 7.69 3.46
N TYR A 108 -8.85 8.16 3.41
CA TYR A 108 -9.59 8.58 4.61
C TYR A 108 -9.82 7.39 5.56
N SER A 109 -10.10 6.22 5.01
CA SER A 109 -10.24 5.00 5.79
C SER A 109 -8.95 4.67 6.54
N ILE A 110 -7.81 4.84 5.88
CA ILE A 110 -6.49 4.63 6.50
C ILE A 110 -6.26 5.63 7.63
N VAL A 111 -6.55 6.91 7.40
CA VAL A 111 -6.41 7.95 8.43
C VAL A 111 -7.29 7.62 9.64
N ASP A 112 -8.51 7.19 9.40
CA ASP A 112 -9.44 6.83 10.47
C ASP A 112 -8.91 5.65 11.29
N MET A 113 -8.38 4.63 10.63
CA MET A 113 -7.78 3.47 11.31
C MET A 113 -6.54 3.87 12.12
N ILE A 114 -5.72 4.79 11.60
CA ILE A 114 -4.56 5.31 12.33
C ILE A 114 -5.02 6.02 13.61
N SER A 115 -6.06 6.84 13.52
CA SER A 115 -6.61 7.53 14.68
C SER A 115 -7.08 6.56 15.76
N LYS A 116 -7.74 5.49 15.35
CA LYS A 116 -8.19 4.44 16.28
C LYS A 116 -7.02 3.70 16.90
N LEU A 117 -5.99 3.41 16.11
CA LEU A 117 -4.78 2.74 16.60
C LEU A 117 -4.09 3.61 17.67
N LYS A 118 -3.95 4.91 17.41
CA LYS A 118 -3.33 5.82 18.37
C LYS A 118 -4.15 5.96 19.65
N ALA A 119 -5.47 5.95 19.54
CA ALA A 119 -6.35 6.06 20.69
C ALA A 119 -6.31 4.82 21.59
N SER A 120 -5.91 3.67 21.05
CA SER A 120 -5.87 2.41 21.80
C SER A 120 -4.58 2.20 22.61
N ARG A 121 -3.63 3.11 22.52
CA ARG A 121 -2.35 3.03 23.25
C ARG A 121 -2.50 3.35 24.71
#